data_78d5228d701e822b60a8510452bb3348
#
_entry.id   78d5228d701e822b60a8510452bb3348
#
_cell.length_a   1.000
_cell.length_b   1.000
_cell.length_c   1.000
_cell.angle_alpha   90.00
_cell.angle_beta   90.00
_cell.angle_gamma   90.00
#
_symmetry.space_group_name_H-M   'P 1'
#
loop_
_entity.id
_entity.type
_entity.pdbx_description
1 polymer ?
#
loop_
_entity_poly.entity_id
_entity_poly.type
_entity_poly.pdbx_seq_one_letter_code
_entity_poly.pdbx_strand_id
1 'polypeptide(L)'
;GESVVDSSEIINTLSGGGVSTVGYASETVENTRNSGFLSRFTGTEEEIDTANTTNRITSLVRKAALGRLTLPCEIDAVERGLVVLAGPPQYLNRKGIERGRKWLEEQTGSMEIRGGDYPLPRSNTVSSVVLLSGATDVPRIKELQEVAIEAQDNIEEIKEESTENLESLVEDDQDELEPLF
;
A
#
# COMPACT_ATOMS: atom_id res chain seq x y z
N GLY A 1 -1.82 14.04 20.93
CA GLY A 1 -1.99 12.74 20.30
C GLY A 1 -2.66 11.78 21.25
N GLU A 2 -3.89 11.43 20.97
CA GLU A 2 -4.69 10.57 21.85
C GLU A 2 -4.73 9.11 21.35
N SER A 3 -4.21 8.84 20.16
CA SER A 3 -4.23 7.51 19.54
C SER A 3 -2.94 7.29 18.73
N VAL A 4 -1.84 7.14 19.44
CA VAL A 4 -0.54 6.88 18.82
C VAL A 4 -0.54 5.48 18.21
N VAL A 5 -0.23 5.40 16.91
CA VAL A 5 -0.08 4.12 16.22
C VAL A 5 1.16 3.40 16.74
N ASP A 6 1.00 2.16 17.12
CA ASP A 6 2.08 1.26 17.51
C ASP A 6 2.28 0.12 16.50
N SER A 7 3.28 -0.72 16.73
CA SER A 7 3.60 -1.84 15.85
C SER A 7 2.47 -2.89 15.81
N SER A 8 1.65 -2.99 16.86
CA SER A 8 0.55 -3.96 16.91
C SER A 8 -0.54 -3.62 15.91
N GLU A 9 -0.82 -2.32 15.67
CA GLU A 9 -1.78 -1.89 14.65
C GLU A 9 -1.34 -2.28 13.24
N ILE A 10 -0.05 -2.15 12.94
CA ILE A 10 0.53 -2.57 11.66
C ILE A 10 0.44 -4.09 11.51
N ILE A 11 0.87 -4.83 12.54
CA ILE A 11 0.82 -6.30 12.54
C ILE A 11 -0.62 -6.80 12.37
N ASN A 12 -1.57 -6.23 13.09
CA ASN A 12 -2.98 -6.59 13.00
C ASN A 12 -3.56 -6.31 11.61
N THR A 13 -3.17 -5.20 10.98
CA THR A 13 -3.61 -4.89 9.61
C THR A 13 -3.06 -5.91 8.61
N LEU A 14 -1.81 -6.33 8.77
CA LEU A 14 -1.15 -7.30 7.89
C LEU A 14 -1.52 -8.76 8.16
N SER A 15 -2.04 -9.07 9.35
CA SER A 15 -2.31 -10.46 9.78
C SER A 15 -3.41 -11.17 8.99
N GLY A 16 -4.21 -10.45 8.20
CA GLY A 16 -5.18 -11.02 7.26
C GLY A 16 -4.52 -11.76 6.09
N GLY A 17 -3.22 -11.57 5.88
CA GLY A 17 -2.49 -12.13 4.74
C GLY A 17 -2.80 -11.42 3.42
N GLY A 18 -2.52 -12.12 2.31
CA GLY A 18 -2.74 -11.57 0.98
C GLY A 18 -1.72 -10.50 0.58
N VAL A 19 -2.06 -9.76 -0.46
CA VAL A 19 -1.23 -8.66 -0.98
C VAL A 19 -1.49 -7.39 -0.19
N SER A 20 -0.43 -6.67 0.14
CA SER A 20 -0.53 -5.38 0.82
C SER A 20 0.13 -4.29 -0.01
N THR A 21 -0.44 -3.08 0.07
CA THR A 21 0.07 -1.90 -0.61
C THR A 21 0.04 -0.68 0.30
N VAL A 22 0.91 0.28 0.03
CA VAL A 22 1.03 1.51 0.80
C VAL A 22 0.82 2.71 -0.12
N GLY A 23 -0.01 3.64 0.34
CA GLY A 23 -0.15 4.95 -0.25
C GLY A 23 0.38 6.03 0.68
N TYR A 24 0.86 7.13 0.09
CA TYR A 24 1.44 8.25 0.83
C TYR A 24 1.03 9.57 0.22
N ALA A 25 0.69 10.53 1.09
CA ALA A 25 0.52 11.92 0.70
C ALA A 25 1.03 12.85 1.79
N SER A 26 1.57 13.99 1.42
CA SER A 26 2.05 14.99 2.36
C SER A 26 1.76 16.42 1.90
N GLU A 27 1.75 17.31 2.87
CA GLU A 27 1.58 18.75 2.66
C GLU A 27 2.43 19.52 3.66
N THR A 28 3.10 20.57 3.19
CA THR A 28 3.87 21.46 4.06
C THR A 28 2.93 22.36 4.85
N VAL A 29 3.21 22.52 6.13
CA VAL A 29 2.47 23.39 7.05
C VAL A 29 3.42 24.35 7.74
N GLU A 30 2.92 25.51 8.10
CA GLU A 30 3.69 26.46 8.90
C GLU A 30 3.82 25.95 10.33
N ASN A 31 5.05 25.73 10.79
CA ASN A 31 5.30 25.35 12.16
C ASN A 31 5.44 26.62 13.01
N THR A 32 4.36 27.05 13.64
CA THR A 32 4.30 28.23 14.51
C THR A 32 5.30 28.25 15.66
N ARG A 33 5.93 27.11 15.99
CA ARG A 33 7.02 27.06 16.99
C ARG A 33 8.33 27.66 16.52
N ASN A 34 8.54 27.81 15.20
CA ASN A 34 9.71 28.47 14.61
C ASN A 34 9.49 29.96 14.28
N SER A 35 8.28 30.44 14.43
CA SER A 35 7.93 31.87 14.31
C SER A 35 8.50 32.57 15.53
N GLY A 36 9.66 33.20 15.31
CA GLY A 36 10.48 33.77 16.36
C GLY A 36 9.78 34.88 17.15
N PHE A 37 10.38 35.24 18.27
CA PHE A 37 10.15 36.25 19.29
C PHE A 37 9.25 37.47 18.95
N LEU A 38 9.03 37.77 17.68
CA LEU A 38 8.21 38.88 17.19
C LEU A 38 6.69 38.60 17.18
N SER A 39 6.24 37.34 17.11
CA SER A 39 4.80 36.99 17.09
C SER A 39 4.15 37.17 18.47
N ARG A 40 4.93 37.17 19.54
CA ARG A 40 4.44 37.48 20.90
C ARG A 40 3.96 38.92 21.10
N PHE A 41 4.34 39.83 20.20
CA PHE A 41 3.98 41.23 20.31
C PHE A 41 2.73 41.63 19.52
N THR A 42 2.25 40.79 18.60
CA THR A 42 1.10 41.09 17.74
C THR A 42 -0.21 40.41 18.16
N GLY A 43 -0.23 39.63 19.24
CA GLY A 43 -1.48 39.15 19.86
C GLY A 43 -2.41 38.32 18.98
N THR A 44 -1.98 37.90 17.78
CA THR A 44 -2.71 37.02 16.89
C THR A 44 -2.17 35.61 17.06
N GLU A 45 -2.62 34.91 18.10
CA GLU A 45 -2.67 33.45 18.04
C GLU A 45 -3.69 33.15 16.92
N GLU A 46 -3.22 32.81 15.72
CA GLU A 46 -4.09 32.21 14.71
C GLU A 46 -4.57 30.90 15.33
N GLU A 47 -5.80 30.89 15.86
CA GLU A 47 -6.49 29.67 16.23
C GLU A 47 -6.51 28.82 14.95
N ILE A 48 -5.75 27.70 14.99
CA ILE A 48 -5.76 26.75 13.88
C ILE A 48 -7.20 26.29 13.72
N ASP A 49 -7.83 26.71 12.63
CA ASP A 49 -9.23 26.39 12.36
C ASP A 49 -9.38 24.86 12.28
N THR A 50 -10.07 24.32 13.28
CA THR A 50 -10.30 22.88 13.40
C THR A 50 -11.03 22.31 12.17
N ALA A 51 -11.88 23.11 11.52
CA ALA A 51 -12.58 22.69 10.31
C ALA A 51 -11.62 22.58 9.13
N ASN A 52 -10.73 23.53 8.93
CA ASN A 52 -9.70 23.53 7.91
C ASN A 52 -8.73 22.37 8.12
N THR A 53 -8.30 22.12 9.36
CA THR A 53 -7.44 21.00 9.71
C THR A 53 -8.12 19.65 9.44
N THR A 54 -9.38 19.50 9.79
CA THR A 54 -10.17 18.28 9.51
C THR A 54 -10.30 18.02 8.01
N ASN A 55 -10.57 19.04 7.22
CA ASN A 55 -10.68 18.94 5.75
C ASN A 55 -9.33 18.61 5.12
N ARG A 56 -8.24 19.21 5.60
CA ARG A 56 -6.87 18.90 5.17
C ARG A 56 -6.52 17.44 5.40
N ILE A 57 -6.76 16.93 6.60
CA ILE A 57 -6.51 15.52 6.95
C ILE A 57 -7.30 14.59 6.03
N THR A 58 -8.59 14.83 5.86
CA THR A 58 -9.45 14.01 4.98
C THR A 58 -8.94 14.04 3.53
N SER A 59 -8.48 15.20 3.05
CA SER A 59 -7.89 15.34 1.72
C SER A 59 -6.58 14.54 1.59
N LEU A 60 -5.72 14.56 2.62
CA LEU A 60 -4.46 13.80 2.62
C LEU A 60 -4.72 12.29 2.61
N VAL A 61 -5.69 11.80 3.39
CA VAL A 61 -6.08 10.38 3.36
C VAL A 61 -6.55 9.97 1.97
N ARG A 62 -7.42 10.77 1.35
CA ARG A 62 -7.88 10.53 -0.03
C ARG A 62 -6.74 10.52 -1.04
N LYS A 63 -5.84 11.48 -0.97
CA LYS A 63 -4.66 11.55 -1.85
C LYS A 63 -3.73 10.36 -1.64
N ALA A 64 -3.57 9.88 -0.41
CA ALA A 64 -2.75 8.70 -0.12
C ALA A 64 -3.38 7.42 -0.69
N ALA A 65 -4.70 7.24 -0.51
CA ALA A 65 -5.40 6.04 -0.95
C ALA A 65 -5.64 5.98 -2.46
N LEU A 66 -5.96 7.12 -3.10
CA LEU A 66 -6.28 7.20 -4.53
C LEU A 66 -5.10 7.64 -5.40
N GLY A 67 -3.99 8.00 -4.79
CA GLY A 67 -2.78 8.41 -5.49
C GLY A 67 -1.94 7.21 -5.92
N ARG A 68 -0.61 7.41 -5.90
CA ARG A 68 0.32 6.37 -6.27
C ARG A 68 0.52 5.38 -5.11
N LEU A 69 -0.09 4.21 -5.23
CA LEU A 69 0.17 3.08 -4.35
C LEU A 69 1.51 2.41 -4.72
N THR A 70 2.18 1.82 -3.74
CA THR A 70 3.42 1.03 -3.96
C THR A 70 3.18 -0.16 -4.87
N LEU A 71 1.99 -0.73 -4.81
CA LEU A 71 1.49 -1.72 -5.75
C LEU A 71 0.06 -1.32 -6.12
N PRO A 72 -0.21 -0.92 -7.38
CA PRO A 72 -1.54 -0.55 -7.83
C PRO A 72 -2.53 -1.70 -7.66
N CYS A 73 -3.65 -1.41 -7.02
CA CYS A 73 -4.79 -2.33 -6.86
C CYS A 73 -6.10 -1.55 -6.80
N GLU A 74 -7.21 -2.22 -6.99
CA GLU A 74 -8.53 -1.65 -6.73
C GLU A 74 -8.77 -1.60 -5.22
N ILE A 75 -9.08 -0.41 -4.69
CA ILE A 75 -9.20 -0.22 -3.23
C ILE A 75 -10.47 -0.83 -2.64
N ASP A 76 -11.49 -1.10 -3.43
CA ASP A 76 -12.70 -1.81 -3.05
C ASP A 76 -12.51 -3.33 -2.91
N ALA A 77 -11.33 -3.82 -3.36
CA ALA A 77 -10.93 -5.22 -3.27
C ALA A 77 -9.98 -5.51 -2.09
N VAL A 78 -9.91 -4.62 -1.09
CA VAL A 78 -9.07 -4.82 0.10
C VAL A 78 -9.90 -5.17 1.33
N GLU A 79 -9.33 -6.00 2.22
CA GLU A 79 -10.03 -6.47 3.41
C GLU A 79 -9.78 -5.59 4.63
N ARG A 80 -8.57 -5.03 4.76
CA ARG A 80 -8.13 -4.28 5.94
C ARG A 80 -7.36 -3.04 5.56
N GLY A 81 -7.39 -2.05 6.43
CA GLY A 81 -6.60 -0.84 6.24
C GLY A 81 -6.21 -0.17 7.54
N LEU A 82 -5.14 0.61 7.45
CA LEU A 82 -4.65 1.46 8.52
C LEU A 82 -4.32 2.84 7.95
N VAL A 83 -4.87 3.86 8.56
CA VAL A 83 -4.57 5.26 8.28
C VAL A 83 -3.67 5.80 9.38
N VAL A 84 -2.46 6.22 9.03
CA VAL A 84 -1.53 6.87 9.95
C VAL A 84 -1.35 8.32 9.53
N LEU A 85 -1.57 9.24 10.46
CA LEU A 85 -1.29 10.66 10.25
C LEU A 85 -0.07 11.07 11.04
N ALA A 86 0.94 11.60 10.37
CA ALA A 86 2.16 12.09 10.99
C ALA A 86 2.33 13.59 10.76
N GLY A 87 2.79 14.29 11.80
CA GLY A 87 3.03 15.73 11.70
C GLY A 87 3.04 16.45 13.03
N PRO A 88 3.10 17.80 13.02
CA PRO A 88 3.03 18.59 14.24
C PRO A 88 1.68 18.38 14.96
N PRO A 89 1.69 18.20 16.31
CA PRO A 89 0.48 17.86 17.08
C PRO A 89 -0.71 18.78 16.85
N GLN A 90 -0.47 20.07 16.62
CA GLN A 90 -1.51 21.05 16.39
C GLN A 90 -2.30 20.85 15.08
N TYR A 91 -1.76 20.10 14.12
CA TYR A 91 -2.40 19.73 12.86
C TYR A 91 -2.98 18.32 12.87
N LEU A 92 -2.83 17.57 13.97
CA LEU A 92 -3.38 16.23 14.14
C LEU A 92 -4.60 16.32 15.04
N ASN A 93 -5.79 16.20 14.47
CA ASN A 93 -7.01 16.17 15.24
C ASN A 93 -7.79 14.86 15.03
N ARG A 94 -8.37 14.35 16.09
CA ARG A 94 -9.12 13.09 16.11
C ARG A 94 -10.27 13.09 15.11
N LYS A 95 -10.99 14.21 15.00
CA LYS A 95 -12.14 14.31 14.08
C LYS A 95 -11.72 14.15 12.62
N GLY A 96 -10.57 14.66 12.24
CA GLY A 96 -10.01 14.47 10.90
C GLY A 96 -9.61 13.02 10.64
N ILE A 97 -8.96 12.37 11.61
CA ILE A 97 -8.59 10.96 11.53
C ILE A 97 -9.83 10.09 11.37
N GLU A 98 -10.83 10.27 12.22
CA GLU A 98 -12.09 9.50 12.17
C GLU A 98 -12.83 9.72 10.84
N ARG A 99 -12.85 10.95 10.32
CA ARG A 99 -13.47 11.26 9.02
C ARG A 99 -12.71 10.60 7.86
N GLY A 100 -11.38 10.63 7.90
CA GLY A 100 -10.53 9.96 6.91
C GLY A 100 -10.70 8.46 6.92
N ARG A 101 -10.71 7.85 8.12
CA ARG A 101 -10.96 6.43 8.34
C ARG A 101 -12.33 6.00 7.80
N LYS A 102 -13.40 6.73 8.19
CA LYS A 102 -14.74 6.46 7.73
C LYS A 102 -14.88 6.56 6.20
N TRP A 103 -14.27 7.56 5.61
CA TRP A 103 -14.25 7.67 4.15
C TRP A 103 -13.59 6.44 3.52
N LEU A 104 -12.48 5.96 4.08
CA LEU A 104 -11.80 4.77 3.57
C LEU A 104 -12.64 3.50 3.75
N GLU A 105 -13.36 3.35 4.88
CA GLU A 105 -14.36 2.28 5.09
C GLU A 105 -15.44 2.28 4.00
N GLU A 106 -15.94 3.47 3.65
CA GLU A 106 -16.95 3.62 2.59
C GLU A 106 -16.40 3.26 1.19
N GLN A 107 -15.12 3.53 0.92
CA GLN A 107 -14.51 3.22 -0.37
C GLN A 107 -14.12 1.75 -0.51
N THR A 108 -13.63 1.14 0.55
CA THR A 108 -13.20 -0.27 0.55
C THR A 108 -14.35 -1.25 0.79
N GLY A 109 -15.44 -0.78 1.39
CA GLY A 109 -16.49 -1.66 1.92
C GLY A 109 -16.04 -2.47 3.16
N SER A 110 -14.81 -2.29 3.62
CA SER A 110 -14.26 -2.99 4.78
C SER A 110 -14.63 -2.29 6.09
N MET A 111 -15.00 -3.07 7.10
CA MET A 111 -15.22 -2.59 8.47
C MET A 111 -13.95 -2.66 9.34
N GLU A 112 -12.86 -3.20 8.81
CA GLU A 112 -11.58 -3.34 9.52
C GLU A 112 -10.58 -2.24 9.14
N ILE A 113 -11.02 -0.99 9.11
CA ILE A 113 -10.17 0.17 8.90
C ILE A 113 -9.82 0.80 10.24
N ARG A 114 -8.53 0.83 10.55
CA ARG A 114 -7.96 1.43 11.76
C ARG A 114 -7.38 2.80 11.45
N GLY A 115 -7.16 3.60 12.47
CA GLY A 115 -6.55 4.92 12.27
C GLY A 115 -5.94 5.45 13.55
N GLY A 116 -4.83 6.16 13.39
CA GLY A 116 -4.14 6.81 14.50
C GLY A 116 -3.18 7.88 14.04
N ASP A 117 -2.52 8.50 15.00
CA ASP A 117 -1.58 9.58 14.78
C ASP A 117 -0.15 9.19 15.20
N TYR A 118 0.80 9.89 14.58
CA TYR A 118 2.21 9.82 14.93
C TYR A 118 2.76 11.26 15.06
N PRO A 119 2.73 11.84 16.26
CA PRO A 119 3.12 13.22 16.48
C PRO A 119 4.60 13.46 16.21
N LEU A 120 4.90 14.43 15.34
CA LEU A 120 6.25 14.89 15.01
C LEU A 120 6.37 16.40 15.31
N PRO A 121 6.68 16.79 16.56
CA PRO A 121 6.62 18.20 17.00
C PRO A 121 7.53 19.16 16.25
N ARG A 122 8.59 18.66 15.62
CA ARG A 122 9.57 19.48 14.87
C ARG A 122 9.35 19.45 13.36
N SER A 123 8.38 18.69 12.88
CA SER A 123 8.06 18.63 11.45
C SER A 123 7.40 19.93 10.98
N ASN A 124 7.65 20.29 9.74
CA ASN A 124 6.90 21.30 8.98
C ASN A 124 5.98 20.65 7.94
N THR A 125 5.71 19.38 8.09
CA THR A 125 4.92 18.58 7.13
C THR A 125 3.87 17.79 7.89
N VAL A 126 2.67 17.75 7.37
CA VAL A 126 1.62 16.78 7.74
C VAL A 126 1.53 15.76 6.62
N SER A 127 1.56 14.50 6.98
CA SER A 127 1.49 13.38 6.03
C SER A 127 0.45 12.36 6.44
N SER A 128 -0.10 11.70 5.44
CA SER A 128 -0.93 10.51 5.59
C SER A 128 -0.25 9.32 4.94
N VAL A 129 -0.14 8.24 5.68
CA VAL A 129 0.20 6.91 5.18
C VAL A 129 -1.04 6.06 5.26
N VAL A 130 -1.40 5.40 4.17
CA VAL A 130 -2.49 4.43 4.12
C VAL A 130 -1.89 3.07 3.79
N LEU A 131 -2.01 2.13 4.70
CA LEU A 131 -1.67 0.72 4.50
C LEU A 131 -2.96 -0.02 4.18
N LEU A 132 -2.99 -0.70 3.03
CA LEU A 132 -4.10 -1.55 2.59
C LEU A 132 -3.61 -2.98 2.52
N SER A 133 -4.40 -3.92 3.01
CA SER A 133 -4.04 -5.35 3.11
C SER A 133 -5.20 -6.23 2.68
N GLY A 134 -4.87 -7.46 2.24
CA GLY A 134 -5.85 -8.40 1.71
C GLY A 134 -6.36 -8.00 0.32
N ALA A 135 -5.55 -7.30 -0.48
CA ALA A 135 -5.93 -6.95 -1.84
C ALA A 135 -6.02 -8.19 -2.73
N THR A 136 -7.16 -8.37 -3.39
CA THR A 136 -7.45 -9.52 -4.26
C THR A 136 -7.41 -9.16 -5.74
N ASP A 137 -7.67 -7.91 -6.08
CA ASP A 137 -7.57 -7.43 -7.47
C ASP A 137 -6.32 -6.57 -7.67
N VAL A 138 -5.24 -7.24 -8.10
CA VAL A 138 -3.93 -6.66 -8.33
C VAL A 138 -3.48 -6.98 -9.75
N PRO A 139 -3.66 -6.07 -10.72
CA PRO A 139 -3.39 -6.32 -12.14
C PRO A 139 -1.97 -6.85 -12.38
N ARG A 140 -0.96 -6.29 -11.72
CA ARG A 140 0.43 -6.73 -11.89
C ARG A 140 0.69 -8.17 -11.45
N ILE A 141 -0.02 -8.64 -10.43
CA ILE A 141 0.08 -10.05 -9.99
C ILE A 141 -0.56 -10.97 -11.05
N LYS A 142 -1.71 -10.57 -11.63
CA LYS A 142 -2.36 -11.32 -12.71
C LYS A 142 -1.46 -11.44 -13.95
N GLU A 143 -0.86 -10.33 -14.38
CA GLU A 143 0.11 -10.34 -15.50
C GLU A 143 1.29 -11.29 -15.23
N LEU A 144 1.85 -11.28 -14.02
CA LEU A 144 2.96 -12.18 -13.65
C LEU A 144 2.52 -13.65 -13.62
N GLN A 145 1.30 -13.92 -13.20
CA GLN A 145 0.75 -15.28 -13.24
C GLN A 145 0.56 -15.78 -14.67
N GLU A 146 0.04 -14.94 -15.57
CA GLU A 146 -0.11 -15.26 -17.00
C GLU A 146 1.25 -15.58 -17.65
N VAL A 147 2.25 -14.74 -17.41
CA VAL A 147 3.64 -14.99 -17.90
C VAL A 147 4.23 -16.28 -17.33
N ALA A 148 3.94 -16.58 -16.07
CA ALA A 148 4.44 -17.82 -15.44
C ALA A 148 3.79 -19.07 -16.04
N ILE A 149 2.49 -19.02 -16.36
CA ILE A 149 1.76 -20.12 -17.03
C ILE A 149 2.35 -20.34 -18.42
N GLU A 150 2.48 -19.27 -19.23
CA GLU A 150 3.07 -19.35 -20.57
C GLU A 150 4.50 -19.93 -20.56
N ALA A 151 5.30 -19.51 -19.60
CA ALA A 151 6.66 -20.05 -19.43
C ALA A 151 6.66 -21.54 -19.04
N GLN A 152 5.70 -21.98 -18.24
CA GLN A 152 5.56 -23.37 -17.86
C GLN A 152 5.14 -24.24 -19.05
N ASP A 153 4.16 -23.81 -19.83
CA ASP A 153 3.69 -24.49 -21.04
C ASP A 153 4.86 -24.65 -22.05
N ASN A 154 5.63 -23.60 -22.29
CA ASN A 154 6.82 -23.65 -23.16
C ASN A 154 7.88 -24.65 -22.66
N ILE A 155 8.09 -24.77 -21.35
CA ILE A 155 9.03 -25.75 -20.79
C ILE A 155 8.52 -27.17 -20.97
N GLU A 156 7.24 -27.42 -20.86
CA GLU A 156 6.62 -28.73 -21.09
C GLU A 156 6.75 -29.12 -22.56
N GLU A 157 6.43 -28.22 -23.53
CA GLU A 157 6.64 -28.47 -24.95
C GLU A 157 8.11 -28.82 -25.28
N ILE A 158 9.08 -28.06 -24.77
CA ILE A 158 10.51 -28.32 -24.99
C ILE A 158 10.91 -29.70 -24.44
N LYS A 159 10.36 -30.10 -23.30
CA LYS A 159 10.63 -31.44 -22.74
C LYS A 159 10.04 -32.55 -23.59
N GLU A 160 8.81 -32.40 -24.06
CA GLU A 160 8.15 -33.36 -24.95
C GLU A 160 8.92 -33.52 -26.24
N GLU A 161 9.27 -32.41 -26.95
CA GLU A 161 10.10 -32.43 -28.15
C GLU A 161 11.48 -33.10 -27.92
N SER A 162 12.12 -32.81 -26.78
CA SER A 162 13.41 -33.40 -26.43
C SER A 162 13.29 -34.91 -26.19
N THR A 163 12.18 -35.36 -25.59
CA THR A 163 11.93 -36.78 -25.33
C THR A 163 11.65 -37.51 -26.64
N GLU A 164 10.81 -36.95 -27.51
CA GLU A 164 10.53 -37.52 -28.85
C GLU A 164 11.77 -37.62 -29.71
N ASN A 165 12.63 -36.57 -29.70
CA ASN A 165 13.90 -36.58 -30.41
C ASN A 165 14.85 -37.65 -29.87
N LEU A 166 14.92 -37.86 -28.56
CA LEU A 166 15.73 -38.93 -27.97
C LEU A 166 15.21 -40.32 -28.32
N GLU A 167 13.89 -40.52 -28.30
CA GLU A 167 13.28 -41.77 -28.68
C GLU A 167 13.56 -42.12 -30.16
N SER A 168 13.43 -41.13 -31.08
CA SER A 168 13.71 -41.31 -32.48
C SER A 168 15.18 -41.66 -32.73
N LEU A 169 16.15 -41.07 -32.01
CA LEU A 169 17.54 -41.41 -32.11
C LEU A 169 17.86 -42.82 -31.61
N VAL A 170 17.16 -43.30 -30.60
CA VAL A 170 17.32 -44.67 -30.07
C VAL A 170 16.72 -45.70 -31.04
N GLU A 171 15.62 -45.38 -31.72
CA GLU A 171 15.01 -46.25 -32.73
C GLU A 171 15.90 -46.38 -33.97
N ASP A 172 16.48 -45.26 -34.47
CA ASP A 172 17.38 -45.26 -35.62
C ASP A 172 18.67 -46.07 -35.36
N ASP A 173 19.22 -46.02 -34.12
CA ASP A 173 20.40 -46.78 -33.73
C ASP A 173 20.15 -48.30 -33.65
N GLN A 174 18.91 -48.72 -33.43
CA GLN A 174 18.54 -50.14 -33.39
C GLN A 174 18.40 -50.75 -34.79
N ASP A 175 18.01 -49.99 -35.80
CA ASP A 175 17.88 -50.47 -37.18
C ASP A 175 19.28 -50.55 -37.90
N GLU A 176 20.30 -49.85 -37.45
CA GLU A 176 21.67 -49.88 -38.02
C GLU A 176 22.55 -51.03 -37.48
N LEU A 177 22.12 -51.73 -36.43
CA LEU A 177 22.87 -52.86 -35.91
C LEU A 177 22.53 -54.19 -36.63
N GLU A 178 22.98 -54.36 -37.86
CA GLU A 178 23.02 -55.71 -38.48
C GLU A 178 23.93 -56.64 -37.63
N PRO A 179 23.46 -57.84 -37.31
CA PRO A 179 24.27 -58.79 -36.57
C PRO A 179 25.48 -59.21 -37.43
N LEU A 180 26.66 -58.93 -36.89
CA LEU A 180 27.97 -59.25 -37.51
C LEU A 180 28.31 -60.73 -37.55
N PHE A 181 27.33 -61.66 -37.36
CA PHE A 181 27.55 -63.10 -37.43
C PHE A 181 26.38 -63.79 -38.10
#